data_7d27a7fe4784683275474baf5e9b9d7c
#
_entry.id   7d27a7fe4784683275474baf5e9b9d7c
#
_cell.length_a   1.000
_cell.length_b   1.000
_cell.length_c   1.000
_cell.angle_alpha   90.00
_cell.angle_beta   90.00
_cell.angle_gamma   90.00
#
_symmetry.space_group_name_H-M   'P 1'
#
loop_
_entity.id
_entity.type
_entity.pdbx_description
1 polymer ?
#
loop_
_entity_poly.entity_id
_entity_poly.type
_entity_poly.pdbx_seq_one_letter_code
_entity_poly.pdbx_strand_id
1 'polypeptide(L)'
;GDVYKRQFLGGEDFDDTIVEYLAGEFKKDNGIDLKSDKLALQRLKEAAEKAKIELSSATQTEINLPFITADKSGPKHLNLKFTRAKLEALVQGLIERTLSPCKTALKDSGFSAAEINEIVLVGGMTRMPKIIETVKNFFGKEPNKSVNPDEVVAMGAAIQAGVLQGDVKDVLLLDVTPLSLGIETLGGVSTKLIDKNTTIPTKKSQVFSTAEDNQPAVSI
;
A
#
# COMPACT_ATOMS: atom_id res chain seq x y z
N GLY A 1 6.34 11.83 11.13
CA GLY A 1 4.97 11.84 10.58
C GLY A 1 4.86 11.29 9.16
N ASP A 2 5.91 11.41 8.33
CA ASP A 2 5.82 11.03 6.90
C ASP A 2 6.00 9.54 6.62
N VAL A 3 6.60 8.78 7.52
CA VAL A 3 6.72 7.33 7.36
C VAL A 3 5.35 6.68 7.29
N TYR A 4 4.45 7.08 8.16
CA TYR A 4 3.09 6.54 8.21
C TYR A 4 2.25 6.94 6.99
N LYS A 5 2.42 8.14 6.44
CA LYS A 5 1.68 8.59 5.25
C LYS A 5 2.02 7.81 3.97
N ARG A 6 3.22 7.23 3.87
CA ARG A 6 3.63 6.41 2.73
C ARG A 6 3.12 4.97 2.82
N GLN A 7 2.65 4.54 3.99
CA GLN A 7 2.07 3.22 4.22
C GLN A 7 0.56 3.16 3.93
N PHE A 8 -0.10 4.30 3.71
CA PHE A 8 -1.52 4.40 3.41
C PHE A 8 -1.78 4.28 1.90
N LEU A 9 -1.45 3.14 1.31
CA LEU A 9 -1.91 2.75 -0.02
C LEU A 9 -1.86 1.23 -0.11
N GLY A 10 -3.03 0.62 -0.08
CA GLY A 10 -3.19 -0.83 -0.13
C GLY A 10 -4.50 -1.23 -0.78
N GLY A 11 -4.83 -2.51 -0.72
CA GLY A 11 -6.05 -3.06 -1.30
C GLY A 11 -7.32 -2.37 -0.86
N GLU A 12 -7.37 -1.93 0.41
CA GLU A 12 -8.53 -1.25 0.98
C GLU A 12 -8.85 0.09 0.29
N ASP A 13 -7.83 0.87 -0.11
CA ASP A 13 -8.07 2.12 -0.85
C ASP A 13 -8.74 1.86 -2.21
N PHE A 14 -8.38 0.74 -2.84
CA PHE A 14 -9.01 0.30 -4.08
C PHE A 14 -10.45 -0.14 -3.84
N ASP A 15 -10.70 -0.89 -2.76
CA ASP A 15 -12.04 -1.34 -2.37
C ASP A 15 -12.93 -0.15 -2.05
N ASP A 16 -12.46 0.81 -1.27
CA ASP A 16 -13.20 2.04 -0.94
C ASP A 16 -13.55 2.83 -2.21
N THR A 17 -12.66 2.89 -3.20
CA THR A 17 -12.95 3.53 -4.49
C THR A 17 -14.08 2.82 -5.24
N ILE A 18 -14.12 1.49 -5.20
CA ILE A 18 -15.21 0.71 -5.79
C ILE A 18 -16.52 0.94 -5.00
N VAL A 19 -16.45 0.92 -3.66
CA VAL A 19 -17.62 1.20 -2.80
C VAL A 19 -18.23 2.56 -3.10
N GLU A 20 -17.40 3.61 -3.22
CA GLU A 20 -17.88 4.95 -3.60
C GLU A 20 -18.58 4.94 -4.97
N TYR A 21 -18.01 4.23 -5.93
CA TYR A 21 -18.64 4.09 -7.25
C TYR A 21 -19.99 3.37 -7.17
N LEU A 22 -20.06 2.22 -6.49
CA LEU A 22 -21.28 1.42 -6.36
C LEU A 22 -22.38 2.20 -5.63
N ALA A 23 -22.02 2.84 -4.52
CA ALA A 23 -22.97 3.67 -3.74
C ALA A 23 -23.47 4.85 -4.58
N GLY A 24 -22.58 5.47 -5.37
CA GLY A 24 -22.93 6.56 -6.27
C GLY A 24 -23.90 6.15 -7.38
N GLU A 25 -23.67 5.01 -8.03
CA GLU A 25 -24.58 4.48 -9.06
C GLU A 25 -25.95 4.13 -8.45
N PHE A 26 -25.97 3.44 -7.31
CA PHE A 26 -27.21 3.13 -6.62
C PHE A 26 -28.00 4.38 -6.23
N LYS A 27 -27.30 5.42 -5.74
CA LYS A 27 -27.93 6.68 -5.36
C LYS A 27 -28.54 7.43 -6.56
N LYS A 28 -27.90 7.35 -7.72
CA LYS A 28 -28.46 7.92 -8.97
C LYS A 28 -29.79 7.27 -9.34
N ASP A 29 -29.87 5.94 -9.24
CA ASP A 29 -31.03 5.17 -9.66
C ASP A 29 -32.16 5.18 -8.64
N ASN A 30 -31.84 5.20 -7.34
CA ASN A 30 -32.80 5.00 -6.25
C ASN A 30 -32.95 6.21 -5.33
N GLY A 31 -32.11 7.21 -5.41
CA GLY A 31 -32.11 8.38 -4.51
C GLY A 31 -31.65 8.09 -3.07
N ILE A 32 -31.16 6.86 -2.79
CA ILE A 32 -30.81 6.40 -1.43
C ILE A 32 -29.28 6.30 -1.31
N ASP A 33 -28.74 6.83 -0.21
CA ASP A 33 -27.32 6.71 0.11
C ASP A 33 -27.06 5.48 0.98
N LEU A 34 -26.50 4.43 0.37
CA LEU A 34 -26.19 3.17 1.05
C LEU A 34 -25.11 3.30 2.13
N LYS A 35 -24.30 4.35 2.10
CA LYS A 35 -23.20 4.53 3.05
C LYS A 35 -23.69 4.91 4.45
N SER A 36 -24.92 5.37 4.59
CA SER A 36 -25.56 5.66 5.87
C SER A 36 -26.01 4.42 6.62
N ASP A 37 -26.20 3.30 5.93
CA ASP A 37 -26.57 2.01 6.50
C ASP A 37 -25.33 1.12 6.67
N LYS A 38 -24.98 0.79 7.92
CA LYS A 38 -23.78 0.00 8.23
C LYS A 38 -23.80 -1.41 7.61
N LEU A 39 -24.98 -2.04 7.54
CA LEU A 39 -25.11 -3.37 6.96
C LEU A 39 -24.97 -3.32 5.44
N ALA A 40 -25.60 -2.35 4.80
CA ALA A 40 -25.44 -2.13 3.35
C ALA A 40 -24.00 -1.79 3.00
N LEU A 41 -23.32 -0.93 3.78
CA LEU A 41 -21.93 -0.58 3.59
C LEU A 41 -21.01 -1.80 3.70
N GLN A 42 -21.23 -2.67 4.70
CA GLN A 42 -20.44 -3.90 4.86
C GLN A 42 -20.59 -4.82 3.63
N ARG A 43 -21.81 -5.01 3.16
CA ARG A 43 -22.09 -5.80 1.96
C ARG A 43 -21.47 -5.20 0.69
N LEU A 44 -21.46 -3.86 0.58
CA LEU A 44 -20.76 -3.17 -0.51
C LEU A 44 -19.24 -3.42 -0.46
N LYS A 45 -18.63 -3.36 0.73
CA LYS A 45 -17.19 -3.63 0.89
C LYS A 45 -16.83 -5.06 0.49
N GLU A 46 -17.57 -6.03 0.94
CA GLU A 46 -17.37 -7.45 0.57
C GLU A 46 -17.52 -7.67 -0.95
N ALA A 47 -18.52 -7.05 -1.56
CA ALA A 47 -18.74 -7.16 -3.00
C ALA A 47 -17.66 -6.42 -3.80
N ALA A 48 -17.16 -5.29 -3.31
CA ALA A 48 -16.08 -4.53 -3.94
C ALA A 48 -14.77 -5.33 -3.94
N GLU A 49 -14.38 -5.88 -2.79
CA GLU A 49 -13.18 -6.73 -2.66
C GLU A 49 -13.27 -7.95 -3.59
N LYS A 50 -14.41 -8.66 -3.57
CA LYS A 50 -14.64 -9.81 -4.44
C LYS A 50 -14.52 -9.43 -5.92
N ALA A 51 -15.16 -8.34 -6.33
CA ALA A 51 -15.09 -7.87 -7.71
C ALA A 51 -13.66 -7.45 -8.11
N LYS A 52 -12.91 -6.78 -7.24
CA LYS A 52 -11.50 -6.45 -7.45
C LYS A 52 -10.66 -7.69 -7.71
N ILE A 53 -10.83 -8.74 -6.89
CA ILE A 53 -10.10 -10.01 -7.02
C ILE A 53 -10.46 -10.70 -8.35
N GLU A 54 -11.74 -10.82 -8.67
CA GLU A 54 -12.23 -11.45 -9.90
C GLU A 54 -11.70 -10.72 -11.16
N LEU A 55 -11.66 -9.40 -11.14
CA LEU A 55 -11.18 -8.59 -12.26
C LEU A 55 -9.66 -8.65 -12.45
N SER A 56 -8.92 -9.29 -11.57
CA SER A 56 -7.50 -9.60 -11.82
C SER A 56 -7.33 -10.68 -12.89
N SER A 57 -8.31 -11.58 -13.02
CA SER A 57 -8.31 -12.66 -14.03
C SER A 57 -9.37 -12.47 -15.13
N ALA A 58 -10.57 -11.99 -14.77
CA ALA A 58 -11.67 -11.76 -15.71
C ALA A 58 -11.66 -10.31 -16.25
N THR A 59 -12.26 -10.09 -17.41
CA THR A 59 -12.44 -8.75 -18.00
C THR A 59 -13.69 -8.04 -17.50
N GLN A 60 -14.62 -8.77 -16.91
CA GLN A 60 -15.87 -8.28 -16.34
C GLN A 60 -16.37 -9.21 -15.25
N THR A 61 -17.13 -8.65 -14.31
CA THR A 61 -17.88 -9.39 -13.28
C THR A 61 -19.25 -8.77 -13.09
N GLU A 62 -20.13 -9.47 -12.39
CA GLU A 62 -21.45 -8.99 -12.01
C GLU A 62 -21.52 -8.82 -10.49
N ILE A 63 -21.87 -7.62 -10.06
CA ILE A 63 -22.10 -7.31 -8.65
C ILE A 63 -23.59 -7.38 -8.40
N ASN A 64 -24.04 -8.39 -7.68
CA ASN A 64 -25.44 -8.64 -7.38
C ASN A 64 -25.66 -8.67 -5.87
N LEU A 65 -26.32 -7.64 -5.35
CA LEU A 65 -26.65 -7.48 -3.93
C LEU A 65 -28.16 -7.36 -3.77
N PRO A 66 -28.88 -8.50 -3.70
CA PRO A 66 -30.32 -8.50 -3.51
C PRO A 66 -30.67 -7.98 -2.10
N PHE A 67 -31.79 -7.28 -1.98
CA PHE A 67 -32.31 -6.74 -0.70
C PHE A 67 -31.25 -5.92 0.05
N ILE A 68 -30.53 -5.04 -0.66
CA ILE A 68 -29.47 -4.25 -0.04
C ILE A 68 -30.04 -3.16 0.90
N THR A 69 -31.21 -2.66 0.58
CA THR A 69 -32.00 -1.73 1.40
C THR A 69 -33.48 -1.81 1.03
N ALA A 70 -34.32 -1.03 1.70
CA ALA A 70 -35.73 -0.89 1.38
C ALA A 70 -36.21 0.56 1.62
N ASP A 71 -37.21 0.99 0.87
CA ASP A 71 -37.94 2.21 1.07
C ASP A 71 -39.46 1.97 1.10
N LYS A 72 -40.25 3.03 1.03
CA LYS A 72 -41.72 2.95 1.03
C LYS A 72 -42.29 2.17 -0.16
N SER A 73 -41.54 2.05 -1.23
CA SER A 73 -41.94 1.29 -2.45
C SER A 73 -41.55 -0.20 -2.37
N GLY A 74 -40.84 -0.62 -1.33
CA GLY A 74 -40.41 -1.99 -1.10
C GLY A 74 -38.87 -2.19 -1.14
N PRO A 75 -38.45 -3.45 -1.23
CA PRO A 75 -37.04 -3.79 -1.24
C PRO A 75 -36.34 -3.29 -2.49
N LYS A 76 -35.06 -2.90 -2.33
CA LYS A 76 -34.16 -2.45 -3.40
C LYS A 76 -33.01 -3.39 -3.54
N HIS A 77 -32.53 -3.53 -4.78
CA HIS A 77 -31.44 -4.43 -5.15
C HIS A 77 -30.38 -3.64 -5.92
N LEU A 78 -29.11 -3.97 -5.70
CA LEU A 78 -28.05 -3.50 -6.57
C LEU A 78 -27.64 -4.64 -7.51
N ASN A 79 -27.81 -4.42 -8.79
CA ASN A 79 -27.28 -5.32 -9.84
C ASN A 79 -26.54 -4.46 -10.86
N LEU A 80 -25.22 -4.71 -11.00
CA LEU A 80 -24.39 -3.90 -11.86
C LEU A 80 -23.31 -4.76 -12.50
N LYS A 81 -23.16 -4.61 -13.82
CA LYS A 81 -22.03 -5.19 -14.56
C LYS A 81 -20.81 -4.28 -14.38
N PHE A 82 -19.74 -4.84 -13.83
CA PHE A 82 -18.51 -4.11 -13.54
C PHE A 82 -17.36 -4.67 -14.37
N THR A 83 -16.67 -3.79 -15.11
CA THR A 83 -15.59 -4.19 -16.02
C THR A 83 -14.22 -3.82 -15.47
N ARG A 84 -13.20 -4.60 -15.88
CA ARG A 84 -11.80 -4.29 -15.57
C ARG A 84 -11.42 -2.87 -16.04
N ALA A 85 -11.82 -2.49 -17.25
CA ALA A 85 -11.54 -1.15 -17.78
C ALA A 85 -12.14 -0.04 -16.89
N LYS A 86 -13.35 -0.26 -16.35
CA LYS A 86 -13.97 0.69 -15.43
C LYS A 86 -13.21 0.75 -14.10
N LEU A 87 -12.82 -0.41 -13.55
CA LEU A 87 -11.99 -0.47 -12.34
C LEU A 87 -10.68 0.31 -12.55
N GLU A 88 -9.94 0.01 -13.61
CA GLU A 88 -8.67 0.65 -13.92
C GLU A 88 -8.80 2.17 -14.05
N ALA A 89 -9.86 2.65 -14.69
CA ALA A 89 -10.14 4.09 -14.78
C ALA A 89 -10.42 4.74 -13.41
N LEU A 90 -11.14 4.03 -12.53
CA LEU A 90 -11.46 4.53 -11.18
C LEU A 90 -10.21 4.64 -10.30
N VAL A 91 -9.28 3.68 -10.40
CA VAL A 91 -8.13 3.56 -9.51
C VAL A 91 -6.82 4.08 -10.12
N GLN A 92 -6.87 4.68 -11.31
CA GLN A 92 -5.69 5.19 -12.02
C GLN A 92 -4.81 6.08 -11.13
N GLY A 93 -5.41 7.01 -10.39
CA GLY A 93 -4.69 7.91 -9.50
C GLY A 93 -3.99 7.17 -8.33
N LEU A 94 -4.56 6.07 -7.83
CA LEU A 94 -3.93 5.24 -6.81
C LEU A 94 -2.70 4.53 -7.37
N ILE A 95 -2.82 3.97 -8.58
CA ILE A 95 -1.71 3.30 -9.26
C ILE A 95 -0.56 4.28 -9.52
N GLU A 96 -0.85 5.48 -10.01
CA GLU A 96 0.16 6.51 -10.29
C GLU A 96 0.93 6.93 -9.03
N ARG A 97 0.28 6.97 -7.87
CA ARG A 97 0.93 7.27 -6.59
C ARG A 97 2.04 6.28 -6.24
N THR A 98 1.98 5.03 -6.70
CA THR A 98 3.02 4.02 -6.45
C THR A 98 4.34 4.32 -7.15
N LEU A 99 4.32 5.09 -8.24
CA LEU A 99 5.52 5.43 -9.00
C LEU A 99 6.44 6.43 -8.28
N SER A 100 5.89 7.27 -7.41
CA SER A 100 6.68 8.26 -6.67
C SER A 100 7.73 7.62 -5.74
N PRO A 101 7.39 6.63 -4.91
CA PRO A 101 8.38 5.88 -4.13
C PRO A 101 9.42 5.16 -5.00
N CYS A 102 9.02 4.59 -6.15
CA CYS A 102 9.95 3.94 -7.08
C CYS A 102 10.98 4.93 -7.62
N LYS A 103 10.54 6.11 -8.06
CA LYS A 103 11.44 7.20 -8.52
C LYS A 103 12.39 7.63 -7.42
N THR A 104 11.91 7.77 -6.19
CA THR A 104 12.73 8.16 -5.04
C THR A 104 13.79 7.09 -4.75
N ALA A 105 13.41 5.81 -4.75
CA ALA A 105 14.33 4.70 -4.51
C ALA A 105 15.44 4.63 -5.59
N LEU A 106 15.07 4.77 -6.87
CA LEU A 106 16.07 4.83 -7.95
C LEU A 106 17.02 6.01 -7.77
N LYS A 107 16.49 7.21 -7.48
CA LYS A 107 17.32 8.39 -7.24
C LYS A 107 18.28 8.19 -6.05
N ASP A 108 17.80 7.63 -4.95
CA ASP A 108 18.60 7.41 -3.74
C ASP A 108 19.68 6.33 -3.96
N SER A 109 19.40 5.32 -4.79
CA SER A 109 20.34 4.25 -5.09
C SER A 109 21.43 4.68 -6.10
N GLY A 110 21.21 5.74 -6.86
CA GLY A 110 22.09 6.16 -7.96
C GLY A 110 21.98 5.31 -9.22
N PHE A 111 21.11 4.29 -9.24
CA PHE A 111 20.88 3.45 -10.41
C PHE A 111 19.80 4.01 -11.32
N SER A 112 19.95 3.79 -12.62
CA SER A 112 18.87 3.96 -13.60
C SER A 112 17.93 2.74 -13.58
N ALA A 113 16.73 2.89 -14.11
CA ALA A 113 15.77 1.78 -14.22
C ALA A 113 16.34 0.62 -15.09
N ALA A 114 17.18 0.92 -16.07
CA ALA A 114 17.81 -0.08 -16.95
C ALA A 114 18.84 -0.96 -16.22
N GLU A 115 19.49 -0.42 -15.19
CA GLU A 115 20.49 -1.13 -14.39
C GLU A 115 19.89 -2.05 -13.31
N ILE A 116 18.59 -1.95 -13.07
CA ILE A 116 17.89 -2.88 -12.15
C ILE A 116 17.88 -4.27 -12.79
N ASN A 117 18.44 -5.25 -12.10
CA ASN A 117 18.55 -6.62 -12.61
C ASN A 117 17.21 -7.33 -12.61
N GLU A 118 16.47 -7.27 -11.50
CA GLU A 118 15.19 -7.94 -11.30
C GLU A 118 14.17 -7.04 -10.61
N ILE A 119 12.91 -7.23 -10.98
CA ILE A 119 11.75 -6.58 -10.38
C ILE A 119 10.87 -7.66 -9.79
N VAL A 120 10.77 -7.69 -8.47
CA VAL A 120 9.94 -8.65 -7.75
C VAL A 120 8.70 -7.95 -7.22
N LEU A 121 7.52 -8.44 -7.63
CA LEU A 121 6.24 -7.93 -7.15
C LEU A 121 5.81 -8.66 -5.89
N VAL A 122 5.45 -7.91 -4.85
CA VAL A 122 5.01 -8.44 -3.56
C VAL A 122 3.66 -7.83 -3.17
N GLY A 123 2.85 -8.63 -2.44
CA GLY A 123 1.51 -8.26 -2.00
C GLY A 123 0.42 -8.55 -3.04
N GLY A 124 -0.78 -8.91 -2.57
CA GLY A 124 -1.90 -9.34 -3.41
C GLY A 124 -2.33 -8.33 -4.46
N MET A 125 -2.22 -7.02 -4.18
CA MET A 125 -2.56 -5.97 -5.15
C MET A 125 -1.69 -5.97 -6.41
N THR A 126 -0.49 -6.54 -6.36
CA THR A 126 0.38 -6.66 -7.55
C THR A 126 -0.10 -7.71 -8.55
N ARG A 127 -1.15 -8.46 -8.24
CA ARG A 127 -1.84 -9.34 -9.19
C ARG A 127 -2.68 -8.57 -10.21
N MET A 128 -3.02 -7.32 -9.94
CA MET A 128 -3.81 -6.49 -10.84
C MET A 128 -3.03 -6.22 -12.14
N PRO A 129 -3.61 -6.55 -13.33
CA PRO A 129 -2.91 -6.42 -14.61
C PRO A 129 -2.38 -5.00 -14.86
N LYS A 130 -3.13 -3.97 -14.49
CA LYS A 130 -2.72 -2.57 -14.67
C LYS A 130 -1.51 -2.19 -13.84
N ILE A 131 -1.35 -2.74 -12.64
CA ILE A 131 -0.15 -2.55 -11.81
C ILE A 131 1.06 -3.19 -12.47
N ILE A 132 0.92 -4.44 -12.95
CA ILE A 132 1.99 -5.16 -13.66
C ILE A 132 2.43 -4.37 -14.89
N GLU A 133 1.47 -3.91 -15.71
CA GLU A 133 1.73 -3.08 -16.90
C GLU A 133 2.46 -1.78 -16.54
N THR A 134 2.00 -1.10 -15.50
CA THR A 134 2.59 0.17 -15.05
C THR A 134 4.04 -0.01 -14.60
N VAL A 135 4.31 -1.07 -13.83
CA VAL A 135 5.67 -1.41 -13.37
C VAL A 135 6.56 -1.78 -14.55
N LYS A 136 6.07 -2.62 -15.47
CA LYS A 136 6.78 -2.97 -16.71
C LYS A 136 7.16 -1.73 -17.51
N ASN A 137 6.21 -0.82 -17.72
CA ASN A 137 6.45 0.40 -18.48
C ASN A 137 7.44 1.33 -17.77
N PHE A 138 7.40 1.39 -16.44
CA PHE A 138 8.31 2.23 -15.65
C PHE A 138 9.75 1.75 -15.68
N PHE A 139 9.98 0.44 -15.54
CA PHE A 139 11.32 -0.15 -15.53
C PHE A 139 11.81 -0.63 -16.91
N GLY A 140 10.93 -0.71 -17.91
CA GLY A 140 11.26 -1.25 -19.23
C GLY A 140 11.51 -2.75 -19.24
N LYS A 141 11.13 -3.49 -18.19
CA LYS A 141 11.34 -4.93 -18.01
C LYS A 141 10.10 -5.63 -17.46
N GLU A 142 9.93 -6.91 -17.83
CA GLU A 142 8.91 -7.76 -17.22
C GLU A 142 9.25 -8.03 -15.75
N PRO A 143 8.30 -7.87 -14.84
CA PRO A 143 8.47 -8.31 -13.46
C PRO A 143 8.66 -9.83 -13.37
N ASN A 144 9.46 -10.25 -12.40
CA ASN A 144 9.66 -11.66 -12.08
C ASN A 144 8.34 -12.28 -11.59
N LYS A 145 7.96 -13.41 -12.20
CA LYS A 145 6.73 -14.15 -11.89
C LYS A 145 7.00 -15.49 -11.18
N SER A 146 8.25 -15.76 -10.79
CA SER A 146 8.64 -17.03 -10.18
C SER A 146 8.26 -17.14 -8.70
N VAL A 147 7.91 -16.02 -8.07
CA VAL A 147 7.53 -15.97 -6.66
C VAL A 147 6.03 -15.69 -6.49
N ASN A 148 5.43 -16.29 -5.48
CA ASN A 148 4.05 -15.98 -5.10
C ASN A 148 4.02 -14.64 -4.34
N PRO A 149 3.37 -13.60 -4.86
CA PRO A 149 3.36 -12.29 -4.24
C PRO A 149 2.68 -12.24 -2.85
N ASP A 150 1.84 -13.22 -2.52
CA ASP A 150 1.18 -13.30 -1.22
C ASP A 150 2.06 -13.94 -0.14
N GLU A 151 3.00 -14.82 -0.54
CA GLU A 151 3.81 -15.65 0.36
C GLU A 151 5.27 -15.20 0.46
N VAL A 152 5.78 -14.48 -0.54
CA VAL A 152 7.21 -14.18 -0.68
C VAL A 152 7.78 -13.42 0.51
N VAL A 153 7.00 -12.58 1.18
CA VAL A 153 7.44 -11.86 2.39
C VAL A 153 7.66 -12.83 3.56
N ALA A 154 6.74 -13.78 3.75
CA ALA A 154 6.89 -14.81 4.77
C ALA A 154 8.08 -15.73 4.50
N MET A 155 8.30 -16.10 3.23
CA MET A 155 9.47 -16.87 2.80
C MET A 155 10.77 -16.11 3.08
N GLY A 156 10.83 -14.83 2.75
CA GLY A 156 11.99 -13.97 3.03
C GLY A 156 12.27 -13.84 4.53
N ALA A 157 11.24 -13.70 5.35
CA ALA A 157 11.36 -13.66 6.80
C ALA A 157 11.90 -15.00 7.37
N ALA A 158 11.45 -16.13 6.85
CA ALA A 158 11.96 -17.44 7.23
C ALA A 158 13.43 -17.62 6.87
N ILE A 159 13.84 -17.21 5.66
CA ILE A 159 15.24 -17.25 5.23
C ILE A 159 16.09 -16.36 6.13
N GLN A 160 15.64 -15.14 6.43
CA GLN A 160 16.37 -14.23 7.33
C GLN A 160 16.50 -14.80 8.76
N ALA A 161 15.50 -15.49 9.27
CA ALA A 161 15.60 -16.20 10.55
C ALA A 161 16.68 -17.28 10.49
N GLY A 162 16.75 -18.06 9.41
CA GLY A 162 17.79 -19.06 9.20
C GLY A 162 19.20 -18.45 9.13
N VAL A 163 19.33 -17.27 8.51
CA VAL A 163 20.59 -16.50 8.49
C VAL A 163 21.01 -16.11 9.91
N LEU A 164 20.07 -15.57 10.71
CA LEU A 164 20.33 -15.15 12.08
C LEU A 164 20.68 -16.34 13.02
N GLN A 165 20.13 -17.51 12.77
CA GLN A 165 20.45 -18.74 13.51
C GLN A 165 21.76 -19.40 13.04
N GLY A 166 22.29 -18.99 11.89
CA GLY A 166 23.51 -19.53 11.29
C GLY A 166 23.30 -20.79 10.46
N ASP A 167 22.05 -21.16 10.18
CA ASP A 167 21.70 -22.30 9.33
C ASP A 167 21.89 -21.99 7.83
N VAL A 168 21.65 -20.73 7.45
CA VAL A 168 21.83 -20.21 6.09
C VAL A 168 23.06 -19.29 6.07
N LYS A 169 24.08 -19.64 5.30
CA LYS A 169 25.38 -18.91 5.25
C LYS A 169 25.65 -18.19 3.95
N ASP A 170 24.92 -18.51 2.90
CA ASP A 170 25.19 -18.03 1.55
C ASP A 170 24.37 -16.79 1.16
N VAL A 171 23.60 -16.24 2.10
CA VAL A 171 22.78 -15.05 1.89
C VAL A 171 23.21 -13.95 2.85
N LEU A 172 23.54 -12.77 2.29
CA LEU A 172 23.81 -11.57 3.05
C LEU A 172 22.76 -10.51 2.68
N LEU A 173 21.95 -10.11 3.64
CA LEU A 173 21.07 -8.95 3.53
C LEU A 173 21.60 -7.83 4.42
N LEU A 174 21.93 -6.70 3.82
CA LEU A 174 22.19 -5.45 4.50
C LEU A 174 21.03 -4.49 4.25
N ASP A 175 20.38 -4.09 5.31
CA ASP A 175 19.28 -3.13 5.26
C ASP A 175 19.75 -1.74 5.66
N VAL A 176 18.95 -0.72 5.38
CA VAL A 176 19.26 0.68 5.67
C VAL A 176 18.09 1.37 6.37
N THR A 177 18.40 2.44 7.10
CA THR A 177 17.37 3.30 7.67
C THR A 177 16.61 4.01 6.54
N PRO A 178 15.26 3.90 6.46
CA PRO A 178 14.49 4.55 5.40
C PRO A 178 14.36 6.05 5.58
N LEU A 179 14.63 6.56 6.79
CA LEU A 179 14.57 7.96 7.17
C LEU A 179 15.75 8.32 8.08
N SER A 180 16.09 9.61 8.12
CA SER A 180 16.98 10.13 9.14
C SER A 180 16.29 10.05 10.51
N LEU A 181 17.03 9.60 11.51
CA LEU A 181 16.59 9.52 12.91
C LEU A 181 17.27 10.61 13.71
N GLY A 182 16.54 11.28 14.56
CA GLY A 182 17.05 12.37 15.38
C GLY A 182 16.18 12.64 16.59
N ILE A 183 16.57 13.66 17.35
CA ILE A 183 15.87 14.13 18.54
C ILE A 183 15.37 15.54 18.27
N GLU A 184 14.15 15.83 18.69
CA GLU A 184 13.63 17.20 18.70
C GLU A 184 14.31 17.96 19.86
N THR A 185 14.92 19.08 19.51
CA THR A 185 15.59 19.98 20.46
C THR A 185 14.80 21.27 20.64
N LEU A 186 15.25 22.15 21.54
CA LEU A 186 14.59 23.43 21.85
C LEU A 186 14.21 24.19 20.57
N GLY A 187 12.97 24.69 20.51
CA GLY A 187 12.45 25.43 19.36
C GLY A 187 11.92 24.56 18.21
N GLY A 188 11.69 23.27 18.45
CA GLY A 188 11.15 22.34 17.44
C GLY A 188 12.15 21.92 16.37
N VAL A 189 13.45 22.13 16.62
CA VAL A 189 14.51 21.76 15.67
C VAL A 189 14.84 20.29 15.77
N SER A 190 14.75 19.57 14.64
CA SER A 190 15.16 18.16 14.56
C SER A 190 16.68 18.07 14.41
N THR A 191 17.36 17.58 15.46
CA THR A 191 18.80 17.29 15.42
C THR A 191 19.01 15.85 14.98
N LYS A 192 19.55 15.65 13.78
CA LYS A 192 19.81 14.34 13.22
C LYS A 192 20.96 13.64 13.93
N LEU A 193 20.77 12.37 14.27
CA LEU A 193 21.80 11.48 14.82
C LEU A 193 22.23 10.41 13.82
N ILE A 194 21.30 9.86 13.08
CA ILE A 194 21.54 8.85 12.06
C ILE A 194 20.90 9.33 10.76
N ASP A 195 21.69 9.40 9.71
CA ASP A 195 21.20 9.81 8.40
C ASP A 195 20.39 8.71 7.70
N LYS A 196 19.43 9.12 6.89
CA LYS A 196 18.74 8.24 5.93
C LYS A 196 19.75 7.43 5.12
N ASN A 197 19.41 6.19 4.81
CA ASN A 197 20.25 5.24 4.06
C ASN A 197 21.52 4.80 4.81
N THR A 198 21.60 4.97 6.13
CA THR A 198 22.65 4.36 6.94
C THR A 198 22.40 2.86 7.09
N THR A 199 23.41 2.04 6.79
CA THR A 199 23.32 0.57 6.94
C THR A 199 23.07 0.19 8.40
N ILE A 200 22.17 -0.76 8.62
CA ILE A 200 21.84 -1.30 9.94
C ILE A 200 22.40 -2.73 10.11
N PRO A 201 22.78 -3.11 11.35
CA PRO A 201 22.61 -2.41 12.62
C PRO A 201 23.55 -1.20 12.78
N THR A 202 23.05 -0.12 13.36
CA THR A 202 23.84 1.08 13.66
C THR A 202 23.49 1.66 15.04
N LYS A 203 24.43 2.39 15.63
CA LYS A 203 24.24 3.06 16.93
C LYS A 203 24.91 4.43 16.89
N LYS A 204 24.20 5.45 17.33
CA LYS A 204 24.73 6.80 17.56
C LYS A 204 24.33 7.31 18.94
N SER A 205 25.25 8.04 19.57
CA SER A 205 25.03 8.69 20.85
C SER A 205 25.53 10.13 20.75
N GLN A 206 24.78 11.05 21.33
CA GLN A 206 25.15 12.43 21.44
C GLN A 206 24.72 12.94 22.83
N VAL A 207 25.52 13.79 23.41
CA VAL A 207 25.21 14.42 24.70
C VAL A 207 24.43 15.70 24.42
N PHE A 208 23.33 15.87 25.14
CA PHE A 208 22.51 17.08 25.12
C PHE A 208 22.45 17.63 26.55
N SER A 209 22.30 18.94 26.69
CA SER A 209 21.99 19.59 27.94
C SER A 209 20.51 19.92 28.04
N THR A 210 20.00 20.08 29.25
CA THR A 210 18.66 20.63 29.48
C THR A 210 18.61 22.12 29.08
N ALA A 211 17.43 22.59 28.69
CA ALA A 211 17.23 24.00 28.29
C ALA A 211 17.28 24.96 29.50
N GLU A 212 16.88 24.46 30.67
CA GLU A 212 16.82 25.23 31.91
C GLU A 212 17.51 24.48 33.04
N ASP A 213 18.03 25.24 34.05
CA ASP A 213 18.57 24.65 35.27
C ASP A 213 17.46 23.91 36.04
N ASN A 214 17.79 22.73 36.57
CA ASN A 214 16.88 21.88 37.33
C ASN A 214 15.63 21.41 36.55
N GLN A 215 15.68 21.35 35.22
CA GLN A 215 14.61 20.79 34.41
C GLN A 215 14.34 19.31 34.82
N PRO A 216 13.11 18.97 35.26
CA PRO A 216 12.83 17.66 35.87
C PRO A 216 12.68 16.52 34.88
N ALA A 217 12.43 16.82 33.59
CA ALA A 217 12.21 15.82 32.56
C ALA A 217 12.55 16.33 31.16
N VAL A 218 12.83 15.38 30.26
CA VAL A 218 12.92 15.60 28.81
C VAL A 218 11.99 14.64 28.13
N SER A 219 11.31 15.10 27.07
CA SER A 219 10.51 14.24 26.19
C SER A 219 11.38 13.75 25.04
N ILE A 220 11.35 12.44 24.78
CA ILE A 220 12.11 11.79 23.70
C ILE A 220 11.13 11.10 22.77
#